data_c42ec35ea0775fa21db71968deba9f1f
#
_entry.id   c42ec35ea0775fa21db71968deba9f1f
#
_cell.length_a   1.000
_cell.length_b   1.000
_cell.length_c   1.000
_cell.angle_alpha   90.00
_cell.angle_beta   90.00
_cell.angle_gamma   90.00
#
_symmetry.space_group_name_H-M   'P 1'
#
loop_
_entity.id
_entity.type
_entity.pdbx_description
1 polymer ?
#
loop_
_entity_poly.entity_id
_entity_poly.type
_entity_poly.pdbx_seq_one_letter_code
_entity_poly.pdbx_strand_id
1 'polypeptide(L)'
;PQAESLGAPTGNPPYIPVFGTDANNSVDVNILHSWRQEFLQVNAREPTKEEEEEKIASLQKKGEKKAIGFLFSTYETTRAKGYSGDHFDIIVGLKTNGRLAGSVIVELHEPMICPTCVPQTKLTALHDTFKGANINRRVNLNSGTGGGRGYDGVTGATISATLTTNGIISAAKKVLRQTGLGANEGPFYLDVDEFQEYTWPELLKWNALVGRQFTKRDIIEALNPEEADYIKNPDRMFTNIYAGLANPSSVGKNIFGDKWYSYHVSQLATGDNLLVILASGKYSWKKNQYNQVTLIQEEKKWKF
;
A
#
# COMPACT_ATOMS: atom_id res chain seq x y z
N PRO A 1 25.67 0.86 -2.01
CA PRO A 1 26.72 1.71 -1.43
C PRO A 1 26.18 3.00 -0.83
N GLN A 2 25.21 3.68 -1.51
CA GLN A 2 24.62 4.92 -0.98
C GLN A 2 23.69 4.68 0.20
N ALA A 3 22.97 3.57 0.24
CA ALA A 3 22.06 3.23 1.33
C ALA A 3 22.83 2.94 2.64
N GLU A 4 23.95 2.25 2.57
CA GLU A 4 24.81 1.98 3.71
C GLU A 4 25.48 3.26 4.27
N SER A 5 25.79 4.22 3.40
CA SER A 5 26.43 5.48 3.81
C SER A 5 25.46 6.49 4.45
N LEU A 6 24.16 6.37 4.19
CA LEU A 6 23.14 7.30 4.68
C LEU A 6 22.52 6.89 6.00
N GLY A 7 22.69 5.61 6.42
CA GLY A 7 21.99 5.05 7.56
C GLY A 7 20.46 4.96 7.34
N ALA A 8 19.77 4.34 8.27
CA ALA A 8 18.31 4.33 8.26
C ALA A 8 17.78 5.74 8.58
N PRO A 9 16.77 6.25 7.85
CA PRO A 9 16.17 7.55 8.18
C PRO A 9 15.50 7.50 9.57
N THR A 10 15.95 8.35 10.47
CA THR A 10 15.47 8.39 11.87
C THR A 10 14.47 9.50 12.12
N GLY A 11 14.07 10.25 11.11
CA GLY A 11 13.24 11.43 11.25
C GLY A 11 11.77 11.25 10.86
N ASN A 12 10.98 12.26 11.14
CA ASN A 12 9.62 12.41 10.60
C ASN A 12 9.65 13.53 9.55
N PRO A 13 9.44 13.25 8.25
CA PRO A 13 8.95 11.98 7.67
C PRO A 13 10.04 10.89 7.60
N PRO A 14 9.63 9.60 7.63
CA PRO A 14 10.57 8.47 7.63
C PRO A 14 11.15 8.17 6.24
N TYR A 15 11.46 9.19 5.47
CA TYR A 15 12.08 9.07 4.15
C TYR A 15 13.02 10.23 3.87
N ILE A 16 14.04 9.97 3.06
CA ILE A 16 15.01 10.95 2.60
C ILE A 16 14.76 11.23 1.11
N PRO A 17 14.52 12.49 0.71
CA PRO A 17 14.41 12.83 -0.70
C PRO A 17 15.76 12.70 -1.38
N VAL A 18 15.78 12.07 -2.55
CA VAL A 18 16.95 11.97 -3.44
C VAL A 18 16.80 13.00 -4.54
N PHE A 19 17.79 13.88 -4.65
CA PHE A 19 17.82 14.89 -5.68
C PHE A 19 18.70 14.43 -6.85
N GLY A 20 18.18 14.56 -8.07
CA GLY A 20 18.94 14.28 -9.27
C GLY A 20 19.99 15.36 -9.50
N THR A 21 21.19 14.92 -9.86
CA THR A 21 22.11 15.77 -10.59
C THR A 21 21.70 15.65 -12.05
N ASP A 22 20.72 16.44 -12.51
CA ASP A 22 20.45 16.53 -13.93
C ASP A 22 21.66 17.16 -14.60
N ALA A 23 22.38 16.33 -15.35
CA ALA A 23 23.44 16.80 -16.23
C ALA A 23 22.89 17.73 -17.34
N ASN A 24 21.58 17.71 -17.54
CA ASN A 24 20.83 18.70 -18.32
C ASN A 24 20.09 19.59 -17.33
N ASN A 25 20.64 20.70 -16.97
CA ASN A 25 20.05 21.85 -16.30
C ASN A 25 18.74 22.29 -16.99
N SER A 26 17.73 21.42 -17.01
CA SER A 26 16.44 21.73 -17.59
C SER A 26 15.70 22.67 -16.64
N VAL A 27 15.65 23.91 -17.03
CA VAL A 27 14.76 24.90 -16.43
C VAL A 27 13.32 24.42 -16.62
N ASP A 28 12.49 24.51 -15.58
CA ASP A 28 11.07 24.22 -15.70
C ASP A 28 10.47 25.15 -16.79
N VAL A 29 9.99 24.52 -17.86
CA VAL A 29 9.45 25.23 -19.03
C VAL A 29 8.29 26.15 -18.64
N ASN A 30 7.52 25.78 -17.60
CA ASN A 30 6.41 26.61 -17.12
C ASN A 30 6.91 27.87 -16.41
N ILE A 31 8.00 27.80 -15.64
CA ILE A 31 8.62 28.97 -15.00
C ILE A 31 9.20 29.89 -16.05
N LEU A 32 9.88 29.35 -17.05
CA LEU A 32 10.42 30.14 -18.14
C LEU A 32 9.30 30.79 -18.98
N HIS A 33 8.23 30.07 -19.23
CA HIS A 33 7.07 30.59 -19.95
C HIS A 33 6.38 31.74 -19.18
N SER A 34 6.13 31.56 -17.88
CA SER A 34 5.55 32.59 -17.02
C SER A 34 6.42 33.83 -16.97
N TRP A 35 7.74 33.67 -16.88
CA TRP A 35 8.67 34.79 -16.92
C TRP A 35 8.62 35.52 -18.27
N ARG A 36 8.56 34.83 -19.41
CA ARG A 36 8.41 35.46 -20.71
C ARG A 36 7.16 36.33 -20.83
N GLN A 37 6.01 35.83 -20.30
CA GLN A 37 4.77 36.56 -20.28
C GLN A 37 4.89 37.83 -19.41
N GLU A 38 5.47 37.72 -18.23
CA GLU A 38 5.71 38.86 -17.34
C GLU A 38 6.67 39.88 -17.97
N PHE A 39 7.76 39.40 -18.57
CA PHE A 39 8.73 40.25 -19.26
C PHE A 39 8.08 41.03 -20.41
N LEU A 40 7.24 40.38 -21.24
CA LEU A 40 6.50 40.99 -22.32
C LEU A 40 5.53 42.07 -21.81
N GLN A 41 4.83 41.83 -20.71
CA GLN A 41 3.95 42.80 -20.10
C GLN A 41 4.65 44.05 -19.56
N VAL A 42 5.85 43.85 -18.99
CA VAL A 42 6.61 44.94 -18.37
C VAL A 42 7.38 45.77 -19.44
N ASN A 43 7.98 45.09 -20.44
CA ASN A 43 8.88 45.72 -21.37
C ASN A 43 8.25 46.01 -22.73
N ALA A 44 7.03 45.56 -22.99
CA ALA A 44 6.32 45.65 -24.26
C ALA A 44 7.13 45.13 -25.48
N ARG A 45 8.05 44.18 -25.22
CA ARG A 45 8.83 43.47 -26.25
C ARG A 45 9.20 42.09 -25.80
N GLU A 46 9.51 41.20 -26.72
CA GLU A 46 10.08 39.90 -26.42
C GLU A 46 11.49 40.02 -25.80
N PRO A 47 11.91 39.11 -24.90
CA PRO A 47 13.26 39.08 -24.38
C PRO A 47 14.27 38.76 -25.50
N THR A 48 15.42 39.35 -25.42
CA THR A 48 16.55 38.99 -26.31
C THR A 48 17.14 37.64 -25.94
N LYS A 49 17.93 37.06 -26.83
CA LYS A 49 18.57 35.77 -26.59
C LYS A 49 19.48 35.79 -25.37
N GLU A 50 20.19 36.88 -25.18
CA GLU A 50 21.09 37.09 -24.04
C GLU A 50 20.29 37.19 -22.71
N GLU A 51 19.18 37.94 -22.70
CA GLU A 51 18.30 38.08 -21.53
C GLU A 51 17.68 36.75 -21.15
N GLU A 52 17.30 35.93 -22.15
CA GLU A 52 16.78 34.62 -21.95
C GLU A 52 17.84 33.63 -21.41
N GLU A 53 19.06 33.66 -21.96
CA GLU A 53 20.17 32.86 -21.47
C GLU A 53 20.58 33.25 -20.04
N GLU A 54 20.56 34.54 -19.71
CA GLU A 54 20.84 35.03 -18.36
C GLU A 54 19.77 34.60 -17.37
N LYS A 55 18.47 34.64 -17.78
CA LYS A 55 17.37 34.14 -16.98
C LYS A 55 17.47 32.63 -16.77
N ILE A 56 17.74 31.88 -17.84
CA ILE A 56 17.97 30.43 -17.77
C ILE A 56 19.10 30.13 -16.78
N ALA A 57 20.24 30.84 -16.90
CA ALA A 57 21.36 30.66 -15.98
C ALA A 57 21.01 31.01 -14.53
N SER A 58 20.19 32.04 -14.31
CA SER A 58 19.71 32.42 -12.98
C SER A 58 18.78 31.40 -12.37
N LEU A 59 17.91 30.81 -13.19
CA LEU A 59 16.99 29.72 -12.77
C LEU A 59 17.76 28.42 -12.50
N GLN A 60 18.82 28.16 -13.29
CA GLN A 60 19.71 27.04 -13.06
C GLN A 60 20.51 27.19 -11.75
N LYS A 61 20.94 28.40 -11.39
CA LYS A 61 21.63 28.71 -10.13
C LYS A 61 20.67 28.68 -8.93
N LYS A 62 19.39 29.05 -9.12
CA LYS A 62 18.31 28.97 -8.13
C LYS A 62 17.61 27.63 -8.12
N GLY A 63 18.01 26.68 -9.00
CA GLY A 63 17.32 25.45 -9.23
C GLY A 63 16.88 24.79 -7.93
N GLU A 64 15.57 24.83 -7.64
CA GLU A 64 14.97 23.96 -6.66
C GLU A 64 15.34 22.55 -7.06
N LYS A 65 16.18 21.91 -6.26
CA LYS A 65 16.58 20.53 -6.50
C LYS A 65 15.32 19.67 -6.44
N LYS A 66 14.76 19.38 -7.59
CA LYS A 66 13.56 18.53 -7.64
C LYS A 66 13.92 17.12 -7.23
N ALA A 67 13.23 16.60 -6.25
CA ALA A 67 13.41 15.23 -5.85
C ALA A 67 13.09 14.30 -7.03
N ILE A 68 13.98 13.37 -7.34
CA ILE A 68 13.79 12.32 -8.35
C ILE A 68 13.27 11.02 -7.73
N GLY A 69 13.34 10.91 -6.41
CA GLY A 69 12.91 9.76 -5.65
C GLY A 69 13.09 9.95 -4.15
N PHE A 70 12.85 8.86 -3.43
CA PHE A 70 12.94 8.79 -1.97
C PHE A 70 13.66 7.51 -1.57
N LEU A 71 14.45 7.58 -0.49
CA LEU A 71 15.02 6.44 0.21
C LEU A 71 14.35 6.34 1.58
N PHE A 72 13.98 5.14 1.99
CA PHE A 72 13.37 4.89 3.29
C PHE A 72 13.65 3.48 3.78
N SER A 73 13.54 3.29 5.09
CA SER A 73 13.67 2.03 5.79
C SER A 73 12.27 1.40 5.98
N THR A 74 12.15 0.11 5.78
CA THR A 74 10.92 -0.63 6.11
C THR A 74 10.64 -0.63 7.60
N TYR A 75 11.70 -0.70 8.43
CA TYR A 75 11.57 -0.64 9.88
C TYR A 75 11.02 0.70 10.34
N GLU A 76 11.61 1.83 9.92
CA GLU A 76 11.17 3.16 10.32
C GLU A 76 9.78 3.51 9.75
N THR A 77 9.46 2.98 8.57
CA THR A 77 8.21 3.34 7.89
C THR A 77 7.02 2.54 8.40
N THR A 78 7.13 1.22 8.55
CA THR A 78 5.99 0.34 8.81
C THR A 78 6.19 -0.60 10.00
N ARG A 79 7.38 -0.66 10.61
CA ARG A 79 7.74 -1.63 11.65
C ARG A 79 7.44 -3.07 11.21
N ALA A 80 7.74 -3.37 9.94
CA ALA A 80 7.45 -4.66 9.35
C ALA A 80 8.12 -5.81 10.11
N LYS A 81 7.39 -6.94 10.25
CA LYS A 81 7.86 -8.14 10.94
C LYS A 81 7.95 -9.32 9.99
N GLY A 82 9.00 -10.09 10.18
CA GLY A 82 9.25 -11.34 9.48
C GLY A 82 8.46 -12.53 10.03
N TYR A 83 8.78 -13.71 9.50
CA TYR A 83 8.23 -14.98 9.97
C TYR A 83 8.68 -15.33 11.39
N SER A 84 9.92 -14.98 11.76
CA SER A 84 10.43 -15.10 13.14
C SER A 84 9.60 -14.33 14.17
N GLY A 85 8.87 -13.29 13.73
CA GLY A 85 8.23 -12.32 14.61
C GLY A 85 9.10 -11.10 14.91
N ASP A 86 10.38 -11.17 14.56
CA ASP A 86 11.32 -10.06 14.69
C ASP A 86 11.11 -9.04 13.56
N HIS A 87 11.48 -7.81 13.82
CA HIS A 87 11.51 -6.77 12.81
C HIS A 87 12.67 -7.03 11.84
N PHE A 88 12.48 -6.67 10.60
CA PHE A 88 13.54 -6.60 9.61
C PHE A 88 13.68 -5.18 9.08
N ASP A 89 14.85 -4.86 8.57
CA ASP A 89 15.11 -3.60 7.94
C ASP A 89 15.63 -3.76 6.51
N ILE A 90 14.94 -3.12 5.58
CA ILE A 90 15.27 -3.09 4.15
C ILE A 90 15.20 -1.64 3.72
N ILE A 91 16.30 -1.11 3.22
CA ILE A 91 16.32 0.21 2.59
C ILE A 91 15.75 0.10 1.19
N VAL A 92 14.78 0.93 0.89
CA VAL A 92 14.02 0.92 -0.37
C VAL A 92 14.19 2.25 -1.09
N GLY A 93 14.47 2.18 -2.38
CA GLY A 93 14.45 3.32 -3.28
C GLY A 93 13.14 3.38 -4.08
N LEU A 94 12.49 4.52 -4.07
CA LEU A 94 11.24 4.79 -4.78
C LEU A 94 11.38 6.03 -5.65
N LYS A 95 11.08 5.93 -6.93
CA LYS A 95 11.05 7.07 -7.85
C LYS A 95 9.79 7.89 -7.68
N THR A 96 9.83 9.19 -8.01
CA THR A 96 8.66 10.09 -7.94
C THR A 96 7.48 9.65 -8.82
N ASN A 97 7.73 8.79 -9.81
CA ASN A 97 6.67 8.21 -10.65
C ASN A 97 6.05 6.92 -10.07
N GLY A 98 6.29 6.62 -8.80
CA GLY A 98 5.74 5.45 -8.11
C GLY A 98 6.39 4.12 -8.48
N ARG A 99 7.57 4.12 -9.13
CA ARG A 99 8.30 2.90 -9.47
C ARG A 99 9.41 2.62 -8.48
N LEU A 100 9.53 1.37 -8.04
CA LEU A 100 10.66 0.93 -7.21
C LEU A 100 11.98 1.10 -7.98
N ALA A 101 12.96 1.72 -7.33
CA ALA A 101 14.32 1.86 -7.87
C ALA A 101 15.19 0.65 -7.52
N GLY A 102 14.89 0.00 -6.40
CA GLY A 102 15.57 -1.17 -5.86
C GLY A 102 15.45 -1.23 -4.35
N SER A 103 16.05 -2.26 -3.75
CA SER A 103 16.09 -2.43 -2.29
C SER A 103 17.37 -3.10 -1.83
N VAL A 104 17.76 -2.87 -0.57
CA VAL A 104 18.92 -3.46 0.07
C VAL A 104 18.53 -3.94 1.47
N ILE A 105 18.75 -5.23 1.75
CA ILE A 105 18.52 -5.82 3.06
C ILE A 105 19.65 -5.35 3.99
N VAL A 106 19.29 -4.64 5.06
CA VAL A 106 20.21 -4.16 6.08
C VAL A 106 20.23 -5.12 7.26
N GLU A 107 19.06 -5.50 7.73
CA GLU A 107 18.89 -6.41 8.86
C GLU A 107 17.75 -7.39 8.61
N LEU A 108 18.03 -8.67 8.81
CA LEU A 108 17.06 -9.75 8.62
C LEU A 108 17.41 -10.96 9.49
N HIS A 109 16.55 -11.30 10.44
CA HIS A 109 16.68 -12.47 11.30
C HIS A 109 15.54 -13.46 11.02
N GLU A 110 15.70 -14.25 9.97
CA GLU A 110 14.72 -15.23 9.53
C GLU A 110 15.24 -16.66 9.65
N PRO A 111 14.52 -17.59 10.31
CA PRO A 111 15.03 -18.94 10.60
C PRO A 111 15.45 -19.72 9.35
N MET A 112 14.75 -19.49 8.21
CA MET A 112 15.02 -20.20 6.96
C MET A 112 16.04 -19.47 6.07
N ILE A 113 16.47 -18.27 6.44
CA ILE A 113 17.50 -17.50 5.72
C ILE A 113 18.83 -17.63 6.44
N CYS A 114 19.62 -18.58 6.03
CA CYS A 114 20.93 -18.85 6.61
C CYS A 114 21.89 -19.38 5.52
N PRO A 115 23.21 -19.35 5.74
CA PRO A 115 24.18 -19.81 4.73
C PRO A 115 24.00 -21.26 4.30
N THR A 116 23.53 -22.13 5.23
CA THR A 116 23.31 -23.57 4.99
C THR A 116 21.87 -23.93 4.66
N CYS A 117 20.92 -22.99 4.83
CA CYS A 117 19.50 -23.16 4.51
C CYS A 117 19.21 -22.54 3.14
N VAL A 118 18.57 -21.38 3.14
CA VAL A 118 18.34 -20.57 1.95
C VAL A 118 19.25 -19.35 2.06
N PRO A 119 20.24 -19.19 1.19
CA PRO A 119 21.13 -18.04 1.26
C PRO A 119 20.36 -16.73 0.98
N GLN A 120 20.71 -15.67 1.72
CA GLN A 120 20.07 -14.35 1.59
C GLN A 120 20.14 -13.80 0.16
N THR A 121 21.13 -14.21 -0.63
CA THR A 121 21.26 -13.82 -2.05
C THR A 121 20.05 -14.20 -2.90
N LYS A 122 19.36 -15.32 -2.58
CA LYS A 122 18.12 -15.70 -3.27
C LYS A 122 16.97 -14.73 -2.96
N LEU A 123 16.90 -14.25 -1.72
CA LEU A 123 15.92 -13.24 -1.33
C LEU A 123 16.22 -11.89 -1.98
N THR A 124 17.50 -11.49 -1.99
CA THR A 124 17.94 -10.29 -2.72
C THR A 124 17.61 -10.38 -4.19
N ALA A 125 17.88 -11.52 -4.84
CA ALA A 125 17.52 -11.74 -6.24
C ALA A 125 16.01 -11.64 -6.50
N LEU A 126 15.18 -12.15 -5.58
CA LEU A 126 13.73 -11.96 -5.64
C LEU A 126 13.37 -10.45 -5.55
N HIS A 127 13.92 -9.75 -4.58
CA HIS A 127 13.66 -8.31 -4.42
C HIS A 127 14.09 -7.51 -5.65
N ASP A 128 15.17 -7.89 -6.32
CA ASP A 128 15.62 -7.24 -7.55
C ASP A 128 14.63 -7.40 -8.71
N THR A 129 13.82 -8.46 -8.72
CA THR A 129 12.78 -8.62 -9.73
C THR A 129 11.69 -7.55 -9.66
N PHE A 130 11.51 -6.92 -8.48
CA PHE A 130 10.55 -5.81 -8.31
C PHE A 130 11.08 -4.46 -8.77
N LYS A 131 12.34 -4.36 -9.17
CA LYS A 131 12.91 -3.13 -9.71
C LYS A 131 12.14 -2.66 -10.94
N GLY A 132 11.67 -1.43 -10.90
CA GLY A 132 10.80 -0.86 -11.93
C GLY A 132 9.31 -1.19 -11.77
N ALA A 133 8.90 -2.00 -10.80
CA ALA A 133 7.50 -2.25 -10.51
C ALA A 133 6.80 -0.95 -10.10
N ASN A 134 5.60 -0.72 -10.62
CA ASN A 134 4.79 0.44 -10.28
C ASN A 134 3.90 0.10 -9.06
N ILE A 135 4.16 0.77 -7.95
CA ILE A 135 3.48 0.54 -6.67
C ILE A 135 2.03 1.05 -6.67
N ASN A 136 1.69 1.98 -7.56
CA ASN A 136 0.29 2.43 -7.73
C ASN A 136 -0.59 1.36 -8.39
N ARG A 137 0.00 0.29 -8.93
CA ARG A 137 -0.72 -0.85 -9.50
C ARG A 137 -0.65 -2.05 -8.57
N ARG A 138 -1.57 -3.00 -8.76
CA ARG A 138 -1.54 -4.26 -8.04
C ARG A 138 -0.22 -4.99 -8.33
N VAL A 139 0.51 -5.34 -7.28
CA VAL A 139 1.72 -6.15 -7.35
C VAL A 139 1.36 -7.54 -6.83
N ASN A 140 1.23 -8.52 -7.72
CA ASN A 140 0.92 -9.89 -7.34
C ASN A 140 2.22 -10.64 -7.01
N LEU A 141 2.26 -11.24 -5.84
CA LEU A 141 3.39 -12.06 -5.38
C LEU A 141 3.30 -13.51 -5.87
N ASN A 142 2.12 -13.95 -6.30
CA ASN A 142 1.90 -15.28 -6.86
C ASN A 142 1.64 -15.16 -8.36
N SER A 143 2.51 -15.72 -9.13
CA SER A 143 2.39 -15.80 -10.58
C SER A 143 1.19 -16.63 -11.01
N GLY A 144 0.49 -16.16 -11.98
CA GLY A 144 -0.21 -17.05 -12.87
C GLY A 144 -1.54 -16.61 -13.40
N THR A 145 -2.34 -15.80 -12.76
CA THR A 145 -3.65 -15.46 -13.31
C THR A 145 -4.07 -14.04 -12.95
N GLY A 146 -3.77 -13.10 -13.83
CA GLY A 146 -4.35 -11.74 -13.77
C GLY A 146 -3.32 -10.64 -13.87
N GLY A 147 -3.19 -10.02 -15.00
CA GLY A 147 -2.71 -8.67 -15.36
C GLY A 147 -1.54 -7.97 -14.64
N GLY A 148 -0.98 -8.53 -13.59
CA GLY A 148 0.16 -8.03 -12.84
C GLY A 148 1.41 -8.88 -13.12
N ARG A 149 2.61 -8.31 -12.92
CA ARG A 149 3.84 -9.12 -12.90
C ARG A 149 3.73 -10.13 -11.76
N GLY A 150 3.69 -11.41 -12.07
CA GLY A 150 3.87 -12.49 -11.10
C GLY A 150 5.34 -12.63 -10.75
N TYR A 151 5.64 -12.94 -9.51
CA TYR A 151 7.00 -13.19 -9.05
C TYR A 151 7.03 -14.54 -8.36
N ASP A 152 8.02 -15.35 -8.72
CA ASP A 152 8.23 -16.64 -8.09
C ASP A 152 8.72 -16.48 -6.67
N GLY A 153 8.17 -17.27 -5.76
CA GLY A 153 8.63 -17.31 -4.37
C GLY A 153 10.02 -17.95 -4.26
N VAL A 154 10.65 -17.78 -3.12
CA VAL A 154 11.91 -18.45 -2.79
C VAL A 154 11.59 -19.83 -2.21
N THR A 155 11.91 -20.90 -2.96
CA THR A 155 11.72 -22.28 -2.49
C THR A 155 12.46 -22.51 -1.17
N GLY A 156 11.75 -23.00 -0.17
CA GLY A 156 12.27 -23.23 1.19
C GLY A 156 12.16 -22.03 2.13
N ALA A 157 11.86 -20.80 1.61
CA ALA A 157 11.65 -19.60 2.41
C ALA A 157 10.49 -18.74 1.90
N THR A 158 9.44 -19.36 1.40
CA THR A 158 8.31 -18.67 0.75
C THR A 158 7.64 -17.66 1.69
N ILE A 159 7.45 -17.99 2.96
CA ILE A 159 6.81 -17.08 3.92
C ILE A 159 7.69 -15.87 4.18
N SER A 160 8.98 -16.04 4.45
CA SER A 160 9.92 -14.93 4.65
C SER A 160 10.01 -14.05 3.41
N ALA A 161 10.07 -14.65 2.22
CA ALA A 161 10.06 -13.95 0.95
C ALA A 161 8.78 -13.10 0.77
N THR A 162 7.61 -13.67 1.08
CA THR A 162 6.32 -12.97 1.02
C THR A 162 6.28 -11.81 2.01
N LEU A 163 6.67 -12.01 3.26
CA LEU A 163 6.61 -10.98 4.30
C LEU A 163 7.57 -9.82 4.02
N THR A 164 8.80 -10.11 3.59
CA THR A 164 9.78 -9.05 3.27
C THR A 164 9.35 -8.25 2.04
N THR A 165 8.82 -8.91 1.00
CA THR A 165 8.28 -8.21 -0.18
C THR A 165 7.07 -7.35 0.17
N ASN A 166 6.15 -7.86 1.01
CA ASN A 166 5.02 -7.07 1.50
C ASN A 166 5.46 -5.86 2.32
N GLY A 167 6.50 -6.02 3.15
CA GLY A 167 7.10 -4.92 3.89
C GLY A 167 7.62 -3.81 2.96
N ILE A 168 8.32 -4.18 1.90
CA ILE A 168 8.80 -3.24 0.87
C ILE A 168 7.63 -2.50 0.22
N ILE A 169 6.61 -3.23 -0.24
CA ILE A 169 5.46 -2.65 -0.95
C ILE A 169 4.64 -1.74 -0.02
N SER A 170 4.38 -2.19 1.20
CA SER A 170 3.60 -1.41 2.19
C SER A 170 4.32 -0.12 2.57
N ALA A 171 5.64 -0.19 2.82
CA ALA A 171 6.45 0.99 3.10
C ALA A 171 6.48 1.96 1.92
N ALA A 172 6.63 1.45 0.69
CA ALA A 172 6.62 2.27 -0.51
C ALA A 172 5.25 2.97 -0.71
N LYS A 173 4.14 2.28 -0.49
CA LYS A 173 2.79 2.87 -0.55
C LYS A 173 2.61 3.97 0.49
N LYS A 174 3.07 3.74 1.72
CA LYS A 174 3.02 4.75 2.79
C LYS A 174 3.80 6.01 2.41
N VAL A 175 5.02 5.86 1.89
CA VAL A 175 5.84 7.00 1.43
C VAL A 175 5.16 7.73 0.27
N LEU A 176 4.57 7.03 -0.71
CA LEU A 176 3.82 7.67 -1.80
C LEU A 176 2.66 8.52 -1.28
N ARG A 177 1.90 8.03 -0.29
CA ARG A 177 0.82 8.83 0.33
C ARG A 177 1.37 10.05 1.04
N GLN A 178 2.39 9.90 1.86
CA GLN A 178 2.99 11.00 2.63
C GLN A 178 3.62 12.07 1.75
N THR A 179 4.11 11.70 0.57
CA THR A 179 4.71 12.64 -0.40
C THR A 179 3.69 13.28 -1.35
N GLY A 180 2.41 12.87 -1.27
CA GLY A 180 1.36 13.33 -2.17
C GLY A 180 1.51 12.84 -3.62
N LEU A 181 2.43 11.90 -3.87
CA LEU A 181 2.66 11.29 -5.19
C LEU A 181 1.81 10.04 -5.41
N GLY A 182 1.10 9.57 -4.38
CA GLY A 182 0.02 8.60 -4.53
C GLY A 182 -1.08 9.19 -5.40
N ALA A 183 -1.78 8.36 -6.18
CA ALA A 183 -2.97 8.84 -6.89
C ALA A 183 -3.91 9.47 -5.85
N ASN A 184 -4.44 10.65 -6.18
CA ASN A 184 -5.37 11.37 -5.32
C ASN A 184 -6.53 10.44 -4.99
N GLU A 185 -6.51 9.88 -3.78
CA GLU A 185 -7.68 9.26 -3.20
C GLU A 185 -8.69 10.40 -3.04
N GLY A 186 -9.91 10.21 -3.54
CA GLY A 186 -10.96 11.23 -3.59
C GLY A 186 -11.25 11.92 -2.25
N PRO A 187 -12.34 12.69 -2.14
CA PRO A 187 -12.58 13.62 -1.01
C PRO A 187 -12.71 12.95 0.37
N PHE A 188 -12.70 11.63 0.45
CA PHE A 188 -12.72 10.86 1.70
C PHE A 188 -11.37 10.18 1.89
N TYR A 189 -10.55 10.75 2.76
CA TYR A 189 -9.31 10.16 3.22
C TYR A 189 -9.62 9.12 4.32
N LEU A 190 -9.32 7.85 4.03
CA LEU A 190 -9.28 6.82 5.06
C LEU A 190 -7.87 6.83 5.66
N ASP A 191 -7.75 7.11 6.94
CA ASP A 191 -6.47 6.99 7.63
C ASP A 191 -6.08 5.51 7.72
N VAL A 192 -5.23 5.09 6.80
CA VAL A 192 -4.74 3.71 6.70
C VAL A 192 -3.44 3.49 7.47
N ASP A 193 -2.82 4.54 7.96
CA ASP A 193 -1.49 4.50 8.57
C ASP A 193 -1.51 4.61 10.09
N GLU A 194 -2.44 5.39 10.65
CA GLU A 194 -2.57 5.53 12.09
C GLU A 194 -3.20 4.28 12.70
N PHE A 195 -2.47 3.67 13.65
CA PHE A 195 -2.97 2.49 14.35
C PHE A 195 -3.28 2.81 15.81
N GLN A 196 -4.51 2.50 16.20
CA GLN A 196 -4.94 2.48 17.58
C GLN A 196 -5.54 1.12 17.90
N GLU A 197 -5.18 0.58 19.05
CA GLU A 197 -5.75 -0.68 19.53
C GLU A 197 -7.18 -0.46 19.99
N TYR A 198 -8.12 -1.21 19.41
CA TYR A 198 -9.54 -1.22 19.76
C TYR A 198 -10.01 -2.62 20.06
N THR A 199 -10.84 -2.74 21.08
CA THR A 199 -11.58 -3.96 21.39
C THR A 199 -12.75 -4.13 20.41
N TRP A 200 -13.27 -5.35 20.32
CA TRP A 200 -14.46 -5.64 19.52
C TRP A 200 -15.68 -4.75 19.83
N PRO A 201 -16.06 -4.49 21.10
CA PRO A 201 -17.15 -3.57 21.42
C PRO A 201 -16.89 -2.13 20.93
N GLU A 202 -15.65 -1.69 20.96
CA GLU A 202 -15.27 -0.35 20.50
C GLU A 202 -15.40 -0.23 18.98
N LEU A 203 -14.95 -1.23 18.22
CA LEU A 203 -15.13 -1.25 16.76
C LEU A 203 -16.60 -1.16 16.37
N LEU A 204 -17.49 -1.84 17.11
CA LEU A 204 -18.93 -1.74 16.88
C LEU A 204 -19.50 -0.37 17.30
N LYS A 205 -19.07 0.18 18.44
CA LYS A 205 -19.49 1.49 18.93
C LYS A 205 -19.14 2.61 17.95
N TRP A 206 -17.98 2.52 17.31
CA TRP A 206 -17.51 3.50 16.33
C TRP A 206 -18.08 3.27 14.92
N ASN A 207 -18.96 2.28 14.74
CA ASN A 207 -19.48 1.85 13.44
C ASN A 207 -18.38 1.50 12.41
N ALA A 208 -17.19 1.11 12.88
CA ALA A 208 -16.16 0.55 12.03
C ALA A 208 -16.61 -0.79 11.42
N LEU A 209 -17.46 -1.51 12.17
CA LEU A 209 -18.19 -2.69 11.74
C LEU A 209 -19.67 -2.49 11.98
N VAL A 210 -20.47 -2.73 10.97
CA VAL A 210 -21.93 -2.76 11.07
C VAL A 210 -22.38 -4.21 11.18
N GLY A 211 -23.10 -4.52 12.25
CA GLY A 211 -23.61 -5.87 12.52
C GLY A 211 -25.11 -6.00 12.33
N ARG A 212 -25.55 -7.13 11.79
CA ARG A 212 -26.95 -7.54 11.74
C ARG A 212 -27.10 -8.96 12.24
N GLN A 213 -28.08 -9.14 13.11
CA GLN A 213 -28.51 -10.44 13.58
C GLN A 213 -29.60 -10.99 12.68
N PHE A 214 -29.47 -12.25 12.28
CA PHE A 214 -30.44 -12.97 11.49
C PHE A 214 -31.02 -14.11 12.33
N THR A 215 -32.36 -14.21 12.33
CA THR A 215 -33.09 -15.31 12.92
C THR A 215 -33.21 -16.47 11.92
N LYS A 216 -33.72 -17.60 12.38
CA LYS A 216 -34.06 -18.70 11.47
C LYS A 216 -35.11 -18.28 10.45
N ARG A 217 -36.10 -17.49 10.87
CA ARG A 217 -37.17 -16.95 10.02
C ARG A 217 -36.55 -16.15 8.87
N ASP A 218 -35.70 -15.16 9.18
CA ASP A 218 -35.05 -14.30 8.17
C ASP A 218 -34.34 -15.12 7.10
N ILE A 219 -33.65 -16.20 7.49
CA ILE A 219 -32.88 -17.01 6.55
C ILE A 219 -33.79 -17.84 5.65
N ILE A 220 -34.84 -18.44 6.22
CA ILE A 220 -35.75 -19.30 5.44
C ILE A 220 -36.65 -18.46 4.55
N GLU A 221 -37.15 -17.33 5.01
CA GLU A 221 -37.91 -16.39 4.17
C GLU A 221 -37.08 -15.89 2.98
N ALA A 222 -35.77 -15.69 3.16
CA ALA A 222 -34.89 -15.29 2.08
C ALA A 222 -34.54 -16.40 1.08
N LEU A 223 -34.48 -17.66 1.53
CA LEU A 223 -34.02 -18.79 0.72
C LEU A 223 -35.14 -19.71 0.25
N ASN A 224 -36.13 -19.93 1.09
CA ASN A 224 -37.26 -20.81 0.82
C ASN A 224 -38.50 -20.34 1.58
N PRO A 225 -39.22 -19.32 1.10
CA PRO A 225 -40.34 -18.73 1.80
C PRO A 225 -41.49 -19.69 2.06
N GLU A 226 -41.66 -20.75 1.25
CA GLU A 226 -42.71 -21.74 1.43
C GLU A 226 -42.55 -22.59 2.70
N GLU A 227 -41.33 -22.71 3.22
CA GLU A 227 -41.03 -23.44 4.45
C GLU A 227 -41.01 -22.55 5.70
N ALA A 228 -41.18 -21.23 5.55
CA ALA A 228 -41.05 -20.28 6.66
C ALA A 228 -42.04 -20.61 7.83
N ASP A 229 -43.25 -21.05 7.53
CA ASP A 229 -44.29 -21.32 8.52
C ASP A 229 -44.07 -22.64 9.32
N TYR A 230 -43.20 -23.50 8.84
CA TYR A 230 -42.94 -24.81 9.48
C TYR A 230 -41.72 -24.82 10.41
N ILE A 231 -41.09 -23.64 10.66
CA ILE A 231 -39.86 -23.56 11.43
C ILE A 231 -40.12 -23.69 12.93
N LYS A 232 -39.43 -24.61 13.59
CA LYS A 232 -39.40 -24.66 15.05
C LYS A 232 -38.53 -23.53 15.60
N ASN A 233 -39.09 -22.71 16.50
CA ASN A 233 -38.44 -21.56 17.12
C ASN A 233 -37.92 -20.56 16.07
N PRO A 234 -38.80 -19.92 15.28
CA PRO A 234 -38.44 -19.07 14.17
C PRO A 234 -37.57 -17.86 14.59
N ASP A 235 -37.84 -17.30 15.76
CA ASP A 235 -37.17 -16.10 16.26
C ASP A 235 -35.81 -16.39 16.93
N ARG A 236 -35.44 -17.69 16.98
CA ARG A 236 -34.11 -18.04 17.51
C ARG A 236 -33.02 -17.51 16.58
N MET A 237 -32.02 -16.84 17.18
CA MET A 237 -30.81 -16.37 16.48
C MET A 237 -30.16 -17.52 15.70
N PHE A 238 -29.91 -17.29 14.44
CA PHE A 238 -29.25 -18.21 13.53
C PHE A 238 -27.79 -17.80 13.28
N THR A 239 -27.57 -16.56 12.87
CA THR A 239 -26.22 -16.01 12.62
C THR A 239 -26.19 -14.51 12.84
N ASN A 240 -25.03 -14.00 13.25
CA ASN A 240 -24.69 -12.58 13.20
C ASN A 240 -23.72 -12.36 12.06
N ILE A 241 -23.98 -11.36 11.25
CA ILE A 241 -23.06 -10.94 10.19
C ILE A 241 -22.61 -9.51 10.49
N TYR A 242 -21.32 -9.29 10.38
CA TYR A 242 -20.69 -7.99 10.55
C TYR A 242 -19.93 -7.66 9.27
N ALA A 243 -20.01 -6.42 8.81
CA ALA A 243 -19.30 -5.95 7.64
C ALA A 243 -18.70 -4.58 7.89
N GLY A 244 -17.56 -4.31 7.29
CA GLY A 244 -16.90 -3.02 7.36
C GLY A 244 -15.70 -2.90 6.43
N LEU A 245 -15.17 -1.69 6.32
CA LEU A 245 -13.92 -1.45 5.60
C LEU A 245 -12.73 -1.73 6.51
N ALA A 246 -11.83 -2.57 6.06
CA ALA A 246 -10.63 -2.94 6.80
C ALA A 246 -9.35 -2.23 6.28
N ASN A 247 -9.50 -1.26 5.36
CA ASN A 247 -8.38 -0.42 4.92
C ASN A 247 -7.72 0.35 6.07
N PRO A 248 -8.49 1.01 6.99
CA PRO A 248 -7.88 1.69 8.11
C PRO A 248 -7.12 0.71 8.99
N SER A 249 -5.87 1.05 9.36
CA SER A 249 -5.02 0.15 10.14
C SER A 249 -5.64 -0.15 11.51
N SER A 250 -6.31 0.82 12.11
CA SER A 250 -7.07 0.65 13.36
C SER A 250 -8.29 -0.26 13.26
N VAL A 251 -8.73 -0.63 12.06
CA VAL A 251 -9.77 -1.64 11.84
C VAL A 251 -9.13 -2.97 11.43
N GLY A 252 -8.37 -2.95 10.35
CA GLY A 252 -7.83 -4.17 9.76
C GLY A 252 -6.86 -4.93 10.67
N LYS A 253 -5.94 -4.23 11.36
CA LYS A 253 -4.99 -4.87 12.28
C LYS A 253 -5.67 -5.43 13.53
N ASN A 254 -6.69 -4.75 14.06
CA ASN A 254 -7.44 -5.25 15.21
C ASN A 254 -8.27 -6.50 14.87
N ILE A 255 -8.64 -6.71 13.59
CA ILE A 255 -9.40 -7.88 13.15
C ILE A 255 -8.48 -9.02 12.72
N PHE A 256 -7.47 -8.73 11.89
CA PHE A 256 -6.65 -9.74 11.23
C PHE A 256 -5.29 -9.95 11.91
N GLY A 257 -4.86 -9.01 12.76
CA GLY A 257 -3.48 -8.90 13.20
C GLY A 257 -2.58 -8.29 12.12
N ASP A 258 -1.40 -7.87 12.55
CA ASP A 258 -0.48 -7.05 11.75
C ASP A 258 -0.02 -7.75 10.45
N LYS A 259 0.31 -9.05 10.54
CA LYS A 259 0.80 -9.82 9.38
C LYS A 259 -0.23 -9.96 8.26
N TRP A 260 -1.45 -10.37 8.62
CA TRP A 260 -2.54 -10.57 7.64
C TRP A 260 -3.03 -9.26 7.06
N TYR A 261 -3.14 -8.22 7.89
CA TYR A 261 -3.49 -6.89 7.43
C TYR A 261 -2.49 -6.38 6.39
N SER A 262 -1.19 -6.40 6.72
CA SER A 262 -0.11 -5.94 5.83
C SER A 262 -0.10 -6.72 4.50
N TYR A 263 -0.34 -8.04 4.56
CA TYR A 263 -0.46 -8.87 3.37
C TYR A 263 -1.60 -8.39 2.46
N HIS A 264 -2.82 -8.27 2.99
CA HIS A 264 -3.98 -7.90 2.18
C HIS A 264 -3.86 -6.47 1.62
N VAL A 265 -3.43 -5.53 2.44
CA VAL A 265 -3.25 -4.12 2.00
C VAL A 265 -2.18 -4.00 0.92
N SER A 266 -1.09 -4.80 0.99
CA SER A 266 -0.07 -4.79 -0.06
C SER A 266 -0.58 -5.24 -1.43
N GLN A 267 -1.64 -6.06 -1.46
CA GLN A 267 -2.25 -6.56 -2.69
C GLN A 267 -3.22 -5.56 -3.35
N LEU A 268 -3.66 -4.53 -2.62
CA LEU A 268 -4.62 -3.55 -3.15
C LEU A 268 -3.95 -2.65 -4.18
N ALA A 269 -4.62 -2.40 -5.30
CA ALA A 269 -4.26 -1.30 -6.20
C ALA A 269 -4.79 0.03 -5.64
N THR A 270 -4.35 1.14 -6.21
CA THR A 270 -4.89 2.46 -5.87
C THR A 270 -6.40 2.50 -6.16
N GLY A 271 -7.19 2.91 -5.16
CA GLY A 271 -8.65 2.95 -5.24
C GLY A 271 -9.35 1.64 -4.87
N ASP A 272 -8.60 0.53 -4.66
CA ASP A 272 -9.18 -0.70 -4.13
C ASP A 272 -9.52 -0.56 -2.64
N ASN A 273 -10.58 -1.23 -2.23
CA ASN A 273 -10.99 -1.29 -0.83
C ASN A 273 -10.97 -2.73 -0.31
N LEU A 274 -10.55 -2.87 0.94
CA LEU A 274 -10.59 -4.12 1.67
C LEU A 274 -11.89 -4.19 2.48
N LEU A 275 -12.84 -4.98 2.02
CA LEU A 275 -14.07 -5.27 2.74
C LEU A 275 -13.88 -6.51 3.62
N VAL A 276 -14.19 -6.39 4.90
CA VAL A 276 -14.27 -7.53 5.80
C VAL A 276 -15.72 -7.91 6.04
N ILE A 277 -16.02 -9.20 5.96
CA ILE A 277 -17.31 -9.77 6.35
C ILE A 277 -17.06 -10.90 7.34
N LEU A 278 -17.65 -10.80 8.51
CA LEU A 278 -17.49 -11.77 9.59
C LEU A 278 -18.83 -12.38 9.94
N ALA A 279 -18.87 -13.67 10.22
CA ALA A 279 -20.06 -14.35 10.64
C ALA A 279 -19.83 -15.12 11.96
N SER A 280 -20.80 -15.07 12.86
CA SER A 280 -20.80 -15.85 14.09
C SER A 280 -22.18 -16.46 14.35
N GLY A 281 -22.25 -17.61 15.00
CA GLY A 281 -23.49 -18.29 15.33
C GLY A 281 -23.51 -19.73 14.83
N LYS A 282 -24.72 -20.25 14.53
CA LYS A 282 -24.88 -21.62 14.07
C LYS A 282 -24.30 -21.89 12.70
N TYR A 283 -24.28 -20.85 11.85
CA TYR A 283 -23.64 -20.86 10.56
C TYR A 283 -22.42 -19.97 10.64
N SER A 284 -21.26 -20.57 10.70
CA SER A 284 -19.98 -19.88 10.56
C SER A 284 -19.28 -20.44 9.32
N TRP A 285 -18.58 -19.58 8.61
CA TRP A 285 -17.78 -20.04 7.50
C TRP A 285 -16.73 -21.02 8.01
N LYS A 286 -16.52 -22.11 7.26
CA LYS A 286 -15.58 -23.15 7.67
C LYS A 286 -14.22 -22.52 7.91
N LYS A 287 -13.60 -22.94 9.00
CA LYS A 287 -12.24 -22.58 9.37
C LYS A 287 -11.32 -22.68 8.14
N ASN A 288 -10.63 -21.60 7.79
CA ASN A 288 -9.71 -21.49 6.66
C ASN A 288 -10.32 -21.38 5.26
N GLN A 289 -11.60 -21.13 5.10
CA GLN A 289 -12.13 -20.71 3.81
C GLN A 289 -12.24 -19.18 3.79
N TYR A 290 -11.20 -18.55 3.25
CA TYR A 290 -11.27 -17.14 2.85
C TYR A 290 -11.90 -17.10 1.46
N ASN A 291 -13.13 -16.66 1.38
CA ASN A 291 -13.74 -16.35 0.09
C ASN A 291 -13.20 -15.01 -0.36
N GLN A 292 -12.32 -15.01 -1.33
CA GLN A 292 -11.91 -13.78 -1.99
C GLN A 292 -13.11 -13.33 -2.85
N VAL A 293 -13.83 -12.33 -2.36
CA VAL A 293 -14.85 -11.66 -3.16
C VAL A 293 -14.13 -10.61 -4.00
N THR A 294 -13.91 -10.90 -5.26
CA THR A 294 -13.46 -9.90 -6.23
C THR A 294 -14.70 -9.15 -6.71
N LEU A 295 -14.93 -7.95 -6.20
CA LEU A 295 -15.93 -7.06 -6.75
C LEU A 295 -15.34 -6.44 -8.01
N ILE A 296 -15.73 -6.92 -9.18
CA ILE A 296 -15.48 -6.24 -10.44
C ILE A 296 -16.55 -5.16 -10.54
N GLN A 297 -16.16 -3.91 -10.40
CA GLN A 297 -17.03 -2.77 -10.65
C GLN A 297 -17.16 -2.62 -12.16
N GLU A 298 -18.10 -3.34 -12.77
CA GLU A 298 -18.69 -2.95 -14.03
C GLU A 298 -19.81 -1.96 -13.71
N GLU A 299 -19.68 -0.76 -14.24
CA GLU A 299 -20.62 0.36 -14.23
C GLU A 299 -21.96 0.11 -13.53
N LYS A 300 -22.08 0.59 -12.27
CA LYS A 300 -23.34 0.86 -11.55
C LYS A 300 -24.25 -0.30 -11.14
N LYS A 301 -23.86 -1.55 -11.15
CA LYS A 301 -24.68 -2.62 -10.57
C LYS A 301 -23.88 -3.46 -9.58
N TRP A 302 -24.17 -3.29 -8.29
CA TRP A 302 -23.77 -4.22 -7.25
C TRP A 302 -24.52 -5.55 -7.51
N LYS A 303 -23.81 -6.62 -7.84
CA LYS A 303 -24.31 -7.99 -7.76
C LYS A 303 -23.64 -8.62 -6.55
N PHE A 304 -24.45 -8.93 -5.54
CA PHE A 304 -24.09 -9.79 -4.43
C PHE A 304 -24.08 -11.24 -4.87
#